data_414674d8d443cbca7fafeb3ed2959cd1
#
_entry.id   414674d8d443cbca7fafeb3ed2959cd1
#
_cell.length_a   1.000
_cell.length_b   1.000
_cell.length_c   1.000
_cell.angle_alpha   90.00
_cell.angle_beta   90.00
_cell.angle_gamma   90.00
#
_symmetry.space_group_name_H-M   'P 1'
#
loop_
_entity.id
_entity.type
_entity.pdbx_description
1 polymer ?
#
loop_
_entity_poly.entity_id
_entity_poly.type
_entity_poly.pdbx_seq_one_letter_code
_entity_poly.pdbx_strand_id
1 'polypeptide(L)' 'MPAQWTGDLVGRMHNAGITCKELAARMGKNDKYVSGVLNGHYTPKKAETEFNAALGEVLLRLMKSESEKL' A
#
# COMPACT_ATOMS: atom_id res chain seq x y z
N MET A 1 -13.85 4.53 -12.28
CA MET A 1 -12.79 3.52 -12.46
C MET A 1 -11.55 3.92 -11.66
N PRO A 2 -10.88 2.97 -11.03
CA PRO A 2 -9.63 3.29 -10.34
C PRO A 2 -8.54 3.68 -11.33
N ALA A 3 -7.60 4.46 -10.88
CA ALA A 3 -6.45 4.86 -11.70
C ALA A 3 -5.55 3.64 -11.95
N GLN A 4 -4.79 3.69 -13.04
CA GLN A 4 -3.92 2.59 -13.41
C GLN A 4 -2.90 2.24 -12.32
N TRP A 5 -2.38 3.24 -11.64
CA TRP A 5 -1.39 3.02 -10.58
C TRP A 5 -1.96 2.22 -9.41
N THR A 6 -3.27 2.31 -9.16
CA THR A 6 -3.89 1.54 -8.08
C THR A 6 -3.88 0.04 -8.37
N GLY A 7 -4.09 -0.33 -9.63
CA GLY A 7 -4.01 -1.74 -10.05
C GLY A 7 -2.61 -2.30 -9.85
N ASP A 8 -1.60 -1.53 -10.23
CA ASP A 8 -0.20 -1.92 -10.04
C ASP A 8 0.13 -2.07 -8.56
N LEU A 9 -0.34 -1.13 -7.74
CA LEU A 9 -0.11 -1.16 -6.31
C LEU A 9 -0.76 -2.38 -5.65
N VAL A 10 -2.00 -2.65 -5.99
CA VAL A 10 -2.73 -3.80 -5.46
C VAL A 10 -2.01 -5.10 -5.85
N GLY A 11 -1.51 -5.19 -7.08
CA GLY A 11 -0.75 -6.34 -7.52
C GLY A 11 0.49 -6.57 -6.69
N ARG A 12 1.23 -5.50 -6.40
CA ARG A 12 2.43 -5.58 -5.55
C ARG A 12 2.09 -5.99 -4.13
N MET A 13 1.03 -5.44 -3.58
CA MET A 13 0.56 -5.79 -2.24
C MET A 13 0.19 -7.26 -2.17
N HIS A 14 -0.54 -7.74 -3.16
CA HIS A 14 -0.96 -9.14 -3.21
C HIS A 14 0.25 -10.07 -3.28
N ASN A 15 1.20 -9.76 -4.13
CA ASN A 15 2.41 -10.57 -4.29
C ASN A 15 3.25 -10.60 -3.02
N ALA A 16 3.25 -9.52 -2.26
CA ALA A 16 4.02 -9.42 -1.01
C ALA A 16 3.22 -9.88 0.22
N GLY A 17 1.94 -10.20 0.06
CA GLY A 17 1.09 -10.59 1.18
C GLY A 17 0.72 -9.44 2.09
N ILE A 18 0.71 -8.21 1.57
CA ILE A 18 0.39 -7.02 2.34
C ILE A 18 -1.10 -6.71 2.21
N THR A 19 -1.77 -6.47 3.34
CA THR A 19 -3.19 -6.13 3.35
C THR A 19 -3.39 -4.62 3.36
N CYS A 20 -4.61 -4.17 3.01
CA CYS A 20 -4.97 -2.76 3.11
C CYS A 20 -4.83 -2.26 4.55
N LYS A 21 -5.12 -3.12 5.51
CA LYS A 21 -5.03 -2.78 6.92
C LYS A 21 -3.59 -2.48 7.33
N GLU A 22 -2.64 -3.28 6.84
CA GLU A 22 -1.23 -3.05 7.12
C GLU A 22 -0.74 -1.75 6.49
N LEU A 23 -1.13 -1.51 5.24
CA LEU A 23 -0.76 -0.29 4.54
C LEU A 23 -1.36 0.94 5.24
N ALA A 24 -2.63 0.84 5.65
CA ALA A 24 -3.31 1.92 6.36
C ALA A 24 -2.60 2.24 7.67
N ALA A 25 -2.20 1.22 8.42
CA ALA A 25 -1.48 1.41 9.67
C ALA A 25 -0.17 2.17 9.44
N ARG A 26 0.53 1.83 8.37
CA ARG A 26 1.79 2.50 8.03
C ARG A 26 1.58 3.95 7.64
N MET A 27 0.48 4.24 6.96
CA MET A 27 0.15 5.60 6.52
C MET A 27 -0.49 6.46 7.60
N GLY A 28 -0.91 5.85 8.71
CA GLY A 28 -1.66 6.56 9.74
C GLY A 28 -3.09 6.86 9.33
N LYS A 29 -3.65 6.07 8.43
CA LYS A 29 -5.02 6.21 7.93
C LYS A 29 -5.81 4.96 8.30
N ASN A 30 -7.14 5.00 8.11
CA ASN A 30 -7.93 3.80 8.34
C ASN A 30 -8.02 2.96 7.06
N ASP A 31 -8.36 1.69 7.22
CA ASP A 31 -8.43 0.76 6.11
C ASP A 31 -9.52 1.11 5.10
N LYS A 32 -10.59 1.76 5.54
CA LYS A 32 -11.66 2.21 4.65
C LYS A 32 -11.16 3.28 3.69
N TYR A 33 -10.31 4.17 4.17
CA TYR A 33 -9.72 5.20 3.32
C TYR A 33 -8.83 4.56 2.24
N VAL A 34 -7.96 3.64 2.66
CA VAL A 34 -7.07 2.96 1.73
C VAL A 34 -7.85 2.18 0.69
N SER A 35 -8.85 1.40 1.14
CA SER A 35 -9.71 0.63 0.25
C SER A 35 -10.46 1.54 -0.72
N GLY A 36 -10.97 2.68 -0.22
CA GLY A 36 -11.69 3.65 -1.04
C GLY A 36 -10.83 4.22 -2.16
N VAL A 37 -9.58 4.56 -1.85
CA VAL A 37 -8.65 5.08 -2.87
C VAL A 37 -8.35 4.00 -3.90
N LEU A 38 -8.06 2.78 -3.46
CA LEU A 38 -7.71 1.69 -4.35
C LEU A 38 -8.88 1.27 -5.23
N ASN A 39 -10.11 1.45 -4.77
CA ASN A 39 -11.29 1.13 -5.55
C ASN A 39 -11.81 2.31 -6.40
N GLY A 40 -11.14 3.45 -6.32
CA GLY A 40 -11.48 4.61 -7.14
C GLY A 40 -12.56 5.51 -6.55
N HIS A 41 -12.94 5.33 -5.30
CA HIS A 41 -13.93 6.19 -4.64
C HIS A 41 -13.37 7.56 -4.26
N TYR A 42 -12.06 7.63 -4.02
CA TYR A 42 -11.35 8.87 -3.72
C TYR A 42 -10.18 9.02 -4.68
N THR A 43 -9.90 10.25 -5.09
CA THR A 43 -8.77 10.53 -5.98
C THR A 43 -7.93 11.69 -5.46
N PRO A 44 -7.30 11.55 -4.27
CA PRO A 44 -6.43 12.61 -3.76
C PRO A 44 -5.23 12.82 -4.67
N LYS A 45 -4.81 14.07 -4.82
CA LYS A 45 -3.73 14.41 -5.74
C LYS A 45 -2.40 13.74 -5.41
N LYS A 46 -2.13 13.53 -4.13
CA LYS A 46 -0.86 12.94 -3.69
C LYS A 46 -0.96 11.47 -3.34
N ALA A 47 -2.10 10.85 -3.63
CA ALA A 47 -2.34 9.46 -3.24
C ALA A 47 -1.31 8.51 -3.83
N GLU A 48 -0.99 8.65 -5.10
CA GLU A 48 -0.03 7.78 -5.76
C GLU A 48 1.32 7.82 -5.06
N THR A 49 1.84 9.02 -4.80
CA THR A 49 3.12 9.20 -4.14
C THR A 49 3.09 8.63 -2.72
N GLU A 50 2.05 8.96 -1.96
CA GLU A 50 1.92 8.51 -0.58
C GLU A 50 1.80 6.99 -0.48
N PHE A 51 0.98 6.41 -1.33
CA PHE A 51 0.77 4.95 -1.31
C PHE A 51 2.02 4.20 -1.74
N ASN A 52 2.71 4.67 -2.77
CA ASN A 52 3.95 4.04 -3.21
C ASN A 52 5.05 4.15 -2.16
N ALA A 53 5.16 5.29 -1.49
CA ALA A 53 6.13 5.48 -0.43
C ALA A 53 5.83 4.54 0.76
N ALA A 54 4.57 4.45 1.16
CA ALA A 54 4.17 3.59 2.27
C ALA A 54 4.40 2.12 1.94
N LEU A 55 4.05 1.70 0.73
CA LEU A 55 4.28 0.33 0.29
C LEU A 55 5.77 0.00 0.27
N GLY A 56 6.58 0.93 -0.22
CA GLY A 56 8.03 0.76 -0.22
C GLY A 56 8.60 0.54 1.16
N GLU A 57 8.10 1.29 2.15
CA GLU A 57 8.53 1.14 3.54
C GLU A 57 8.13 -0.22 4.11
N VAL A 58 6.92 -0.67 3.83
CA VAL A 58 6.46 -1.99 4.31
C VAL A 58 7.29 -3.10 3.69
N LEU A 59 7.55 -3.01 2.39
CA LEU A 59 8.37 -4.00 1.69
C LEU A 59 9.79 -4.04 2.24
N LEU A 60 10.37 -2.89 2.51
CA LEU A 60 11.70 -2.79 3.08
C LEU A 60 11.77 -3.46 4.46
N ARG A 61 10.74 -3.26 5.26
CA ARG A 61 10.62 -3.88 6.58
C ARG A 61 10.58 -5.40 6.49
N LEU A 62 9.81 -5.92 5.56
CA LEU A 62 9.71 -7.37 5.34
C LEU A 62 11.06 -7.94 4.90
N MET A 63 11.77 -7.24 4.03
CA MET A 63 13.08 -7.67 3.57
C MET A 63 14.10 -7.70 4.71
N LYS A 64 14.08 -6.68 5.57
CA LYS A 64 14.95 -6.65 6.74
C LYS A 64 14.65 -7.77 7.72
N SER A 65 13.36 -8.05 7.91
CA SER A 65 12.94 -9.12 8.80
C SER A 65 13.45 -10.47 8.32
N GLU A 66 13.40 -10.72 7.01
CA GLU A 66 13.93 -11.95 6.43
C GLU A 66 15.44 -12.04 6.58
N SER A 67 16.15 -10.92 6.40
CA SER A 67 17.61 -10.88 6.57
C SER A 67 18.02 -11.19 7.99
N GLU A 68 17.25 -10.71 8.97
CA GLU A 68 17.54 -10.93 10.37
C GLU A 68 17.34 -12.39 10.80
N LYS A 69 16.53 -13.13 10.08
CA LYS A 69 16.29 -14.54 10.37
C LYS A 69 17.38 -15.46 9.85
N LEU A 70 18.22 -14.95 9.01
CA LEU A 70 19.35 -15.71 8.48
C LEU A 70 20.54 -15.62 9.41
#